data_174ed75b3b018162677bd986d1758dd3
#
_entry.id   174ed75b3b018162677bd986d1758dd3
#
_cell.length_a   1.000
_cell.length_b   1.000
_cell.length_c   1.000
_cell.angle_alpha   90.00
_cell.angle_beta   90.00
_cell.angle_gamma   90.00
#
_symmetry.space_group_name_H-M   'P 1'
#
loop_
_entity.id
_entity.type
_entity.pdbx_description
1 polymer ?
#
loop_
_entity_poly.entity_id
_entity_poly.type
_entity_poly.pdbx_seq_one_letter_code
_entity_poly.pdbx_strand_id
1 'polypeptide(L)'
;MKPANKVWVIGDASVDLVPDTDNTYLKCPGGASANVAACIARQEGNCGFIGCLGDDDAGRFLKQVLQKEGADVTHLRLDEQLTSAVLIVNLTPDGERSFTYLVRPGADTFVSVDDLPPFQRDEWFYFSSIGLTDSPAREACLEGAQRMREAGGYVMFDVNLRESMWRDVTEIPALIARSVALATICKVSADELCRLGNVSRWQDARHLVQSWGCDTVVISLGEEGAYLICPEGERHFPAPHVAVVDTTGAGDAFVGGLLLSLSRYKRWHIAELAQAIRHANACGALVVTAKGAMAALPYPSQLTHFLAAQPSGADALHS
;
A
#
# COMPACT_ATOMS: atom_id res chain seq x y z
N MET A 1 -18.55 15.72 -3.67
CA MET A 1 -17.22 15.35 -4.23
C MET A 1 -17.42 14.64 -5.55
N LYS A 2 -16.44 14.71 -6.49
CA LYS A 2 -16.52 13.92 -7.73
C LYS A 2 -16.42 12.42 -7.37
N PRO A 3 -17.16 11.52 -8.06
CA PRO A 3 -17.00 10.09 -7.86
C PRO A 3 -15.53 9.70 -8.15
N ALA A 4 -14.98 8.83 -7.32
CA ALA A 4 -13.63 8.32 -7.49
C ALA A 4 -13.60 7.32 -8.66
N ASN A 5 -12.56 7.38 -9.49
CA ASN A 5 -12.28 6.34 -10.47
C ASN A 5 -11.95 5.02 -9.74
N LYS A 6 -12.17 3.91 -10.41
CA LYS A 6 -11.86 2.58 -9.82
C LYS A 6 -10.37 2.45 -9.53
N VAL A 7 -10.06 1.93 -8.35
CA VAL A 7 -8.71 1.55 -7.95
C VAL A 7 -8.67 0.03 -7.80
N TRP A 8 -7.91 -0.64 -8.63
CA TRP A 8 -7.64 -2.06 -8.54
C TRP A 8 -6.37 -2.29 -7.74
N VAL A 9 -6.48 -3.03 -6.65
CA VAL A 9 -5.36 -3.39 -5.77
C VAL A 9 -5.08 -4.88 -5.95
N ILE A 10 -3.86 -5.24 -6.38
CA ILE A 10 -3.42 -6.63 -6.47
C ILE A 10 -2.38 -6.93 -5.40
N GLY A 11 -2.44 -8.12 -4.82
CA GLY A 11 -1.37 -8.61 -3.95
C GLY A 11 -1.84 -9.44 -2.76
N ASP A 12 -1.07 -9.33 -1.69
CA ASP A 12 -1.13 -10.15 -0.50
C ASP A 12 -2.33 -9.86 0.40
N ALA A 13 -2.85 -10.95 0.96
CA ALA A 13 -3.78 -10.92 2.09
C ALA A 13 -3.49 -12.11 3.00
N SER A 14 -3.42 -11.88 4.30
CA SER A 14 -3.06 -12.87 5.31
C SER A 14 -3.97 -12.82 6.53
N VAL A 15 -4.00 -13.90 7.27
CA VAL A 15 -4.48 -13.89 8.64
C VAL A 15 -3.29 -13.71 9.58
N ASP A 16 -3.32 -12.63 10.34
CA ASP A 16 -2.33 -12.31 11.34
C ASP A 16 -2.82 -12.78 12.72
N LEU A 17 -2.08 -13.69 13.33
CA LEU A 17 -2.30 -14.14 14.69
C LEU A 17 -1.51 -13.21 15.64
N VAL A 18 -2.21 -12.26 16.25
CA VAL A 18 -1.63 -11.28 17.17
C VAL A 18 -1.74 -11.79 18.60
N PRO A 19 -0.66 -11.85 19.40
CA PRO A 19 -0.74 -12.27 20.80
C PRO A 19 -1.74 -11.41 21.59
N ASP A 20 -2.64 -12.08 22.32
CA ASP A 20 -3.62 -11.45 23.21
C ASP A 20 -3.30 -11.73 24.69
N THR A 21 -3.06 -13.01 25.00
CA THR A 21 -2.56 -13.47 26.29
C THR A 21 -1.44 -14.50 26.06
N ASP A 22 -0.86 -15.02 27.13
CA ASP A 22 0.20 -16.04 27.06
C ASP A 22 -0.21 -17.29 26.25
N ASN A 23 -1.52 -17.57 26.14
CA ASN A 23 -2.04 -18.79 25.54
C ASN A 23 -3.07 -18.53 24.41
N THR A 24 -3.34 -17.26 24.05
CA THR A 24 -4.35 -16.93 23.04
C THR A 24 -3.84 -15.93 22.02
N TYR A 25 -4.39 -16.03 20.82
CA TYR A 25 -4.13 -15.10 19.73
C TYR A 25 -5.44 -14.51 19.20
N LEU A 26 -5.43 -13.22 18.88
CA LEU A 26 -6.49 -12.61 18.10
C LEU A 26 -6.27 -12.90 16.62
N LYS A 27 -7.34 -13.35 15.95
CA LYS A 27 -7.37 -13.52 14.50
C LYS A 27 -7.64 -12.18 13.83
N CYS A 28 -6.62 -11.57 13.25
CA CYS A 28 -6.70 -10.27 12.59
C CYS A 28 -6.55 -10.41 11.07
N PRO A 29 -7.27 -9.60 10.28
CA PRO A 29 -6.98 -9.49 8.85
C PRO A 29 -5.69 -8.71 8.65
N GLY A 30 -4.83 -9.18 7.76
CA GLY A 30 -3.53 -8.61 7.41
C GLY A 30 -3.23 -8.70 5.91
N GLY A 31 -2.00 -8.41 5.57
CA GLY A 31 -1.53 -8.25 4.19
C GLY A 31 -1.50 -6.77 3.78
N ALA A 32 -0.34 -6.30 3.30
CA ALA A 32 -0.16 -4.90 2.96
C ALA A 32 -1.15 -4.44 1.88
N SER A 33 -1.33 -5.24 0.82
CA SER A 33 -2.26 -4.93 -0.26
C SER A 33 -3.71 -4.95 0.22
N ALA A 34 -4.09 -5.90 1.09
CA ALA A 34 -5.42 -5.94 1.68
C ALA A 34 -5.69 -4.72 2.58
N ASN A 35 -4.68 -4.25 3.34
CA ASN A 35 -4.79 -3.02 4.13
C ASN A 35 -5.01 -1.78 3.25
N VAL A 36 -4.29 -1.66 2.13
CA VAL A 36 -4.50 -0.57 1.15
C VAL A 36 -5.92 -0.59 0.60
N ALA A 37 -6.40 -1.76 0.16
CA ALA A 37 -7.75 -1.90 -0.36
C ALA A 37 -8.83 -1.57 0.67
N ALA A 38 -8.68 -2.06 1.90
CA ALA A 38 -9.58 -1.76 3.00
C ALA A 38 -9.58 -0.26 3.36
N CYS A 39 -8.42 0.40 3.32
CA CYS A 39 -8.31 1.84 3.56
C CYS A 39 -9.11 2.65 2.54
N ILE A 40 -8.99 2.32 1.25
CA ILE A 40 -9.72 3.00 0.17
C ILE A 40 -11.23 2.74 0.31
N ALA A 41 -11.62 1.48 0.49
CA ALA A 41 -13.02 1.07 0.53
C ALA A 41 -13.75 1.62 1.76
N ARG A 42 -13.16 1.54 2.96
CA ARG A 42 -13.71 2.09 4.21
C ARG A 42 -13.99 3.59 4.11
N GLN A 43 -13.20 4.30 3.32
CA GLN A 43 -13.39 5.73 3.06
C GLN A 43 -14.29 6.00 1.84
N GLU A 44 -15.16 5.04 1.50
CA GLU A 44 -16.15 5.15 0.41
C GLU A 44 -15.51 5.36 -0.98
N GLY A 45 -14.25 4.92 -1.15
CA GLY A 45 -13.59 4.89 -2.45
C GLY A 45 -14.05 3.71 -3.30
N ASN A 46 -14.00 3.86 -4.61
CA ASN A 46 -14.31 2.77 -5.55
C ASN A 46 -13.09 1.84 -5.67
N CYS A 47 -13.04 0.80 -4.85
CA CYS A 47 -11.91 -0.13 -4.77
C CYS A 47 -12.30 -1.54 -5.19
N GLY A 48 -11.43 -2.22 -5.95
CA GLY A 48 -11.50 -3.65 -6.22
C GLY A 48 -10.21 -4.34 -5.80
N PHE A 49 -10.33 -5.54 -5.24
CA PHE A 49 -9.19 -6.37 -4.84
C PHE A 49 -9.04 -7.56 -5.78
N ILE A 50 -7.83 -7.71 -6.33
CA ILE A 50 -7.40 -8.82 -7.19
C ILE A 50 -6.49 -9.72 -6.39
N GLY A 51 -6.80 -11.00 -6.26
CA GLY A 51 -6.00 -11.90 -5.45
C GLY A 51 -6.44 -13.36 -5.55
N CYS A 52 -5.68 -14.22 -4.90
CA CYS A 52 -6.01 -15.62 -4.71
C CYS A 52 -5.90 -15.97 -3.23
N LEU A 53 -6.89 -16.66 -2.70
CA LEU A 53 -6.92 -17.19 -1.34
C LEU A 53 -7.29 -18.67 -1.38
N GLY A 54 -6.94 -19.41 -0.36
CA GLY A 54 -7.46 -20.77 -0.19
C GLY A 54 -8.97 -20.76 0.04
N ASP A 55 -9.69 -21.78 -0.43
CA ASP A 55 -11.09 -21.99 -0.01
C ASP A 55 -11.12 -22.67 1.37
N ASP A 56 -10.52 -22.01 2.33
CA ASP A 56 -10.41 -22.37 3.74
C ASP A 56 -11.04 -21.30 4.64
N ASP A 57 -11.04 -21.55 5.96
CA ASP A 57 -11.63 -20.60 6.92
C ASP A 57 -10.89 -19.25 6.97
N ALA A 58 -9.59 -19.24 6.69
CA ALA A 58 -8.80 -18.02 6.63
C ALA A 58 -9.14 -17.21 5.38
N GLY A 59 -9.19 -17.85 4.20
CA GLY A 59 -9.51 -17.17 2.94
C GLY A 59 -10.94 -16.64 2.89
N ARG A 60 -11.91 -17.45 3.33
CA ARG A 60 -13.31 -17.01 3.45
C ARG A 60 -13.47 -15.84 4.41
N PHE A 61 -12.75 -15.85 5.55
CA PHE A 61 -12.72 -14.74 6.49
C PHE A 61 -12.16 -13.45 5.84
N LEU A 62 -11.01 -13.53 5.17
CA LEU A 62 -10.37 -12.37 4.52
C LEU A 62 -11.27 -11.78 3.44
N LYS A 63 -11.88 -12.63 2.59
CA LYS A 63 -12.82 -12.20 1.56
C LYS A 63 -14.03 -11.48 2.16
N GLN A 64 -14.62 -12.03 3.23
CA GLN A 64 -15.74 -11.42 3.94
C GLN A 64 -15.36 -10.06 4.57
N VAL A 65 -14.16 -9.95 5.13
CA VAL A 65 -13.67 -8.68 5.70
C VAL A 65 -13.56 -7.61 4.61
N LEU A 66 -12.88 -7.90 3.50
CA LEU A 66 -12.74 -6.95 2.39
C LEU A 66 -14.10 -6.53 1.82
N GLN A 67 -15.03 -7.48 1.70
CA GLN A 67 -16.40 -7.23 1.27
C GLN A 67 -17.16 -6.31 2.24
N LYS A 68 -16.99 -6.53 3.55
CA LYS A 68 -17.61 -5.72 4.60
C LYS A 68 -17.05 -4.30 4.64
N GLU A 69 -15.76 -4.13 4.32
CA GLU A 69 -15.16 -2.80 4.16
C GLU A 69 -15.65 -2.06 2.90
N GLY A 70 -16.32 -2.75 1.98
CA GLY A 70 -16.88 -2.17 0.76
C GLY A 70 -16.03 -2.39 -0.49
N ALA A 71 -14.98 -3.20 -0.43
CA ALA A 71 -14.19 -3.54 -1.60
C ALA A 71 -14.95 -4.52 -2.52
N ASP A 72 -14.83 -4.31 -3.82
CA ASP A 72 -15.26 -5.26 -4.84
C ASP A 72 -14.29 -6.46 -4.85
N VAL A 73 -14.81 -7.63 -4.50
CA VAL A 73 -14.04 -8.89 -4.40
C VAL A 73 -14.36 -9.86 -5.54
N THR A 74 -14.89 -9.36 -6.65
CA THR A 74 -15.24 -10.18 -7.84
C THR A 74 -14.01 -10.89 -8.40
N HIS A 75 -12.85 -10.23 -8.34
CA HIS A 75 -11.56 -10.74 -8.80
C HIS A 75 -10.69 -11.32 -7.67
N LEU A 76 -11.28 -11.65 -6.53
CA LEU A 76 -10.66 -12.38 -5.43
C LEU A 76 -11.09 -13.85 -5.49
N ARG A 77 -10.25 -14.69 -6.10
CA ARG A 77 -10.50 -16.12 -6.30
C ARG A 77 -10.27 -16.89 -4.99
N LEU A 78 -11.15 -17.86 -4.72
CA LEU A 78 -10.93 -18.89 -3.72
C LEU A 78 -10.54 -20.19 -4.44
N ASP A 79 -9.49 -20.85 -3.95
CA ASP A 79 -8.91 -22.05 -4.56
C ASP A 79 -8.89 -23.19 -3.56
N GLU A 80 -9.57 -24.31 -3.89
CA GLU A 80 -9.70 -25.49 -3.02
C GLU A 80 -8.38 -26.26 -2.81
N GLN A 81 -7.38 -26.04 -3.66
CA GLN A 81 -6.09 -26.75 -3.62
C GLN A 81 -5.01 -25.96 -2.88
N LEU A 82 -5.27 -24.69 -2.58
CA LEU A 82 -4.30 -23.79 -1.95
C LEU A 82 -4.72 -23.49 -0.51
N THR A 83 -3.75 -23.09 0.30
CA THR A 83 -3.96 -22.67 1.69
C THR A 83 -3.67 -21.20 1.83
N SER A 84 -4.56 -20.47 2.48
CA SER A 84 -4.39 -19.03 2.73
C SER A 84 -3.18 -18.76 3.62
N ALA A 85 -2.51 -17.62 3.40
CA ALA A 85 -1.38 -17.19 4.22
C ALA A 85 -1.83 -16.94 5.68
N VAL A 86 -1.12 -17.54 6.63
CA VAL A 86 -1.31 -17.34 8.06
C VAL A 86 0.05 -17.09 8.69
N LEU A 87 0.15 -16.08 9.53
CA LEU A 87 1.39 -15.74 10.22
C LEU A 87 1.15 -15.38 11.70
N ILE A 88 2.17 -15.57 12.52
CA ILE A 88 2.22 -15.11 13.91
C ILE A 88 2.96 -13.78 13.94
N VAL A 89 2.36 -12.79 14.57
CA VAL A 89 3.01 -11.53 14.88
C VAL A 89 3.78 -11.70 16.19
N ASN A 90 5.10 -11.58 16.13
CA ASN A 90 5.93 -11.58 17.33
C ASN A 90 6.22 -10.13 17.73
N LEU A 91 6.03 -9.82 18.99
CA LEU A 91 6.35 -8.51 19.58
C LEU A 91 7.65 -8.63 20.38
N THR A 92 8.64 -7.83 20.05
CA THR A 92 9.85 -7.71 20.87
C THR A 92 9.57 -6.84 22.09
N PRO A 93 10.36 -6.93 23.17
CA PRO A 93 10.21 -6.07 24.35
C PRO A 93 10.27 -4.58 24.02
N ASP A 94 10.94 -4.21 22.94
CA ASP A 94 11.12 -2.82 22.47
C ASP A 94 9.94 -2.38 21.58
N GLY A 95 8.95 -3.27 21.36
CA GLY A 95 7.76 -2.98 20.55
C GLY A 95 7.94 -3.18 19.05
N GLU A 96 9.12 -3.64 18.60
CA GLU A 96 9.32 -4.02 17.19
C GLU A 96 8.59 -5.31 16.86
N ARG A 97 8.13 -5.42 15.61
CA ARG A 97 7.40 -6.59 15.11
C ARG A 97 8.26 -7.43 14.20
N SER A 98 8.19 -8.73 14.42
CA SER A 98 8.67 -9.73 13.46
C SER A 98 7.54 -10.72 13.15
N PHE A 99 7.68 -11.44 12.03
CA PHE A 99 6.63 -12.33 11.54
C PHE A 99 7.15 -13.74 11.39
N THR A 100 6.40 -14.71 11.91
CA THR A 100 6.63 -16.13 11.66
C THR A 100 5.52 -16.65 10.76
N TYR A 101 5.86 -17.00 9.53
CA TYR A 101 4.92 -17.56 8.57
C TYR A 101 4.62 -19.02 8.92
N LEU A 102 3.35 -19.34 9.17
CA LEU A 102 2.86 -20.71 9.39
C LEU A 102 2.56 -21.39 8.05
N VAL A 103 2.12 -20.62 7.06
CA VAL A 103 1.87 -21.10 5.69
C VAL A 103 2.67 -20.23 4.72
N ARG A 104 3.61 -20.86 4.00
CA ARG A 104 4.41 -20.21 2.96
C ARG A 104 4.94 -21.25 1.95
N PRO A 105 4.71 -21.08 0.63
CA PRO A 105 3.94 -19.99 0.03
C PRO A 105 2.46 -20.07 0.41
N GLY A 106 1.82 -18.91 0.63
CA GLY A 106 0.39 -18.80 0.77
C GLY A 106 -0.31 -18.70 -0.59
N ALA A 107 -1.63 -18.90 -0.60
CA ALA A 107 -2.44 -18.82 -1.83
C ALA A 107 -2.33 -17.45 -2.53
N ASP A 108 -2.02 -16.39 -1.81
CA ASP A 108 -1.81 -15.03 -2.33
C ASP A 108 -0.69 -14.94 -3.37
N THR A 109 0.32 -15.81 -3.31
CA THR A 109 1.39 -15.89 -4.31
C THR A 109 0.96 -16.57 -5.62
N PHE A 110 -0.25 -17.13 -5.67
CA PHE A 110 -0.81 -17.85 -6.83
C PHE A 110 -1.86 -17.03 -7.60
N VAL A 111 -2.00 -15.74 -7.31
CA VAL A 111 -2.74 -14.84 -8.20
C VAL A 111 -2.11 -14.84 -9.58
N SER A 112 -2.90 -14.91 -10.65
CA SER A 112 -2.42 -15.09 -12.01
C SER A 112 -2.94 -14.01 -12.96
N VAL A 113 -2.43 -13.99 -14.16
CA VAL A 113 -2.86 -13.08 -15.24
C VAL A 113 -4.34 -13.28 -15.60
N ASP A 114 -4.89 -14.47 -15.37
CA ASP A 114 -6.30 -14.79 -15.65
C ASP A 114 -7.26 -14.19 -14.59
N ASP A 115 -6.73 -13.82 -13.42
CA ASP A 115 -7.51 -13.16 -12.37
C ASP A 115 -7.68 -11.66 -12.62
N LEU A 116 -6.97 -11.07 -13.61
CA LEU A 116 -7.01 -9.64 -13.91
C LEU A 116 -8.34 -9.23 -14.55
N PRO A 117 -8.95 -8.10 -14.12
CA PRO A 117 -10.14 -7.54 -14.76
C PRO A 117 -9.80 -6.91 -16.10
N PRO A 118 -10.82 -6.65 -16.94
CA PRO A 118 -10.68 -5.73 -18.06
C PRO A 118 -10.57 -4.29 -17.52
N PHE A 119 -9.39 -3.70 -17.65
CA PHE A 119 -9.13 -2.34 -17.19
C PHE A 119 -9.74 -1.28 -18.12
N GLN A 120 -10.08 -0.13 -17.54
CA GLN A 120 -10.65 0.99 -18.27
C GLN A 120 -9.78 2.25 -18.12
N ARG A 121 -10.00 3.21 -19.02
CA ARG A 121 -9.34 4.51 -18.97
C ARG A 121 -9.65 5.24 -17.67
N ASP A 122 -8.64 5.96 -17.16
CA ASP A 122 -8.66 6.74 -15.93
C ASP A 122 -8.75 5.90 -14.64
N GLU A 123 -8.80 4.56 -14.73
CA GLU A 123 -8.68 3.67 -13.56
C GLU A 123 -7.25 3.63 -13.02
N TRP A 124 -7.10 3.13 -11.80
CA TRP A 124 -5.82 2.95 -11.13
C TRP A 124 -5.52 1.48 -10.91
N PHE A 125 -4.27 1.12 -11.04
CA PHE A 125 -3.74 -0.18 -10.65
C PHE A 125 -2.62 0.01 -9.63
N TYR A 126 -2.76 -0.65 -8.49
CA TYR A 126 -1.77 -0.64 -7.42
C TYR A 126 -1.17 -2.03 -7.25
N PHE A 127 0.15 -2.08 -7.10
CA PHE A 127 0.88 -3.26 -6.67
C PHE A 127 2.13 -2.86 -5.89
N SER A 128 2.70 -3.82 -5.14
CA SER A 128 3.93 -3.64 -4.38
C SER A 128 4.96 -4.71 -4.69
N SER A 129 6.19 -4.54 -4.19
CA SER A 129 7.26 -5.53 -4.38
C SER A 129 6.98 -6.87 -3.69
N ILE A 130 6.04 -6.91 -2.74
CA ILE A 130 5.60 -8.17 -2.13
C ILE A 130 5.01 -9.10 -3.18
N GLY A 131 4.21 -8.58 -4.12
CA GLY A 131 3.68 -9.34 -5.24
C GLY A 131 4.72 -9.79 -6.28
N LEU A 132 5.97 -9.29 -6.19
CA LEU A 132 7.05 -9.65 -7.12
C LEU A 132 7.94 -10.79 -6.59
N THR A 133 7.73 -11.24 -5.37
CA THR A 133 8.60 -12.19 -4.69
C THR A 133 8.57 -13.58 -5.31
N ASP A 134 7.45 -13.97 -5.93
CA ASP A 134 7.26 -15.30 -6.51
C ASP A 134 6.30 -15.27 -7.72
N SER A 135 6.40 -16.25 -8.58
CA SER A 135 5.49 -16.51 -9.71
C SER A 135 4.36 -17.46 -9.26
N PRO A 136 3.13 -17.31 -9.79
CA PRO A 136 2.70 -16.44 -10.92
C PRO A 136 2.30 -15.01 -10.52
N ALA A 137 2.33 -14.64 -9.23
CA ALA A 137 1.92 -13.31 -8.78
C ALA A 137 2.76 -12.18 -9.42
N ARG A 138 4.07 -12.42 -9.58
CA ARG A 138 5.00 -11.50 -10.27
C ARG A 138 4.52 -11.15 -11.67
N GLU A 139 4.19 -12.16 -12.46
CA GLU A 139 3.69 -11.97 -13.83
C GLU A 139 2.36 -11.21 -13.81
N ALA A 140 1.44 -11.54 -12.90
CA ALA A 140 0.16 -10.86 -12.79
C ALA A 140 0.33 -9.38 -12.43
N CYS A 141 1.24 -9.04 -11.53
CA CYS A 141 1.54 -7.65 -11.17
C CYS A 141 2.09 -6.85 -12.35
N LEU A 142 3.10 -7.39 -13.04
CA LEU A 142 3.76 -6.70 -14.16
C LEU A 142 2.85 -6.59 -15.39
N GLU A 143 2.13 -7.65 -15.72
CA GLU A 143 1.15 -7.67 -16.83
C GLU A 143 -0.04 -6.75 -16.52
N GLY A 144 -0.55 -6.76 -15.28
CA GLY A 144 -1.61 -5.86 -14.85
C GLY A 144 -1.22 -4.39 -15.00
N ALA A 145 0.00 -4.04 -14.58
CA ALA A 145 0.53 -2.68 -14.76
C ALA A 145 0.62 -2.29 -16.24
N GLN A 146 1.10 -3.20 -17.07
CA GLN A 146 1.20 -2.97 -18.52
C GLN A 146 -0.19 -2.76 -19.15
N ARG A 147 -1.15 -3.66 -18.88
CA ARG A 147 -2.53 -3.56 -19.40
C ARG A 147 -3.25 -2.30 -18.92
N MET A 148 -3.03 -1.89 -17.66
CA MET A 148 -3.61 -0.64 -17.15
C MET A 148 -3.10 0.58 -17.92
N ARG A 149 -1.81 0.64 -18.21
CA ARG A 149 -1.23 1.72 -19.04
C ARG A 149 -1.79 1.71 -20.47
N GLU A 150 -1.91 0.55 -21.09
CA GLU A 150 -2.48 0.39 -22.44
C GLU A 150 -3.94 0.80 -22.49
N ALA A 151 -4.71 0.57 -21.42
CA ALA A 151 -6.08 1.05 -21.27
C ALA A 151 -6.17 2.58 -21.07
N GLY A 152 -5.05 3.27 -20.85
CA GLY A 152 -5.00 4.71 -20.57
C GLY A 152 -5.35 5.05 -19.13
N GLY A 153 -5.11 4.12 -18.22
CA GLY A 153 -5.21 4.29 -16.78
C GLY A 153 -3.85 4.62 -16.14
N TYR A 154 -3.80 4.56 -14.82
CA TYR A 154 -2.66 4.98 -14.00
C TYR A 154 -2.15 3.82 -13.15
N VAL A 155 -0.84 3.77 -12.95
CA VAL A 155 -0.18 2.73 -12.15
C VAL A 155 0.51 3.37 -10.96
N MET A 156 0.23 2.87 -9.77
CA MET A 156 0.97 3.18 -8.55
C MET A 156 1.76 1.95 -8.11
N PHE A 157 3.06 2.11 -8.00
CA PHE A 157 3.96 1.12 -7.44
C PHE A 157 4.44 1.56 -6.06
N ASP A 158 4.23 0.72 -5.05
CA ASP A 158 4.82 0.89 -3.72
C ASP A 158 6.01 -0.05 -3.57
N VAL A 159 7.18 0.50 -3.34
CA VAL A 159 8.40 -0.31 -3.17
C VAL A 159 8.20 -1.33 -2.06
N ASN A 160 7.70 -0.94 -0.89
CA ASN A 160 7.31 -1.81 0.23
C ASN A 160 8.19 -3.07 0.36
N LEU A 161 9.51 -2.87 0.39
CA LEU A 161 10.50 -3.93 0.30
C LEU A 161 10.55 -4.78 1.58
N ARG A 162 10.44 -6.09 1.41
CA ARG A 162 10.56 -7.10 2.46
C ARG A 162 11.58 -8.15 2.01
N GLU A 163 12.88 -7.86 2.16
CA GLU A 163 13.97 -8.73 1.68
C GLU A 163 13.84 -10.18 2.18
N SER A 164 13.35 -10.37 3.41
CA SER A 164 13.12 -11.71 3.98
C SER A 164 12.09 -12.56 3.23
N MET A 165 11.30 -11.95 2.36
CA MET A 165 10.32 -12.65 1.52
C MET A 165 10.90 -13.11 0.19
N TRP A 166 12.06 -12.61 -0.23
CA TRP A 166 12.66 -12.93 -1.52
C TRP A 166 13.50 -14.22 -1.42
N ARG A 167 13.36 -15.10 -2.42
CA ARG A 167 14.19 -16.29 -2.55
C ARG A 167 15.60 -15.95 -3.02
N ASP A 168 15.69 -14.97 -3.92
CA ASP A 168 16.95 -14.43 -4.45
C ASP A 168 16.91 -12.89 -4.35
N VAL A 169 17.63 -12.36 -3.39
CA VAL A 169 17.73 -10.90 -3.19
C VAL A 169 18.49 -10.19 -4.31
N THR A 170 19.22 -10.91 -5.16
CA THR A 170 19.93 -10.31 -6.28
C THR A 170 19.00 -9.87 -7.42
N GLU A 171 17.77 -10.41 -7.46
CA GLU A 171 16.73 -9.98 -8.43
C GLU A 171 16.09 -8.63 -8.07
N ILE A 172 16.16 -8.21 -6.80
CA ILE A 172 15.44 -7.05 -6.27
C ILE A 172 15.70 -5.78 -7.10
N PRO A 173 16.93 -5.33 -7.35
CA PRO A 173 17.16 -4.07 -8.06
C PRO A 173 16.56 -4.05 -9.46
N ALA A 174 16.68 -5.14 -10.20
CA ALA A 174 16.18 -5.23 -11.56
C ALA A 174 14.65 -5.24 -11.61
N LEU A 175 13.98 -5.98 -10.69
CA LEU A 175 12.52 -6.06 -10.63
C LEU A 175 11.91 -4.75 -10.13
N ILE A 176 12.52 -4.10 -9.13
CA ILE A 176 12.09 -2.78 -8.69
C ILE A 176 12.20 -1.76 -9.83
N ALA A 177 13.35 -1.67 -10.49
CA ALA A 177 13.55 -0.74 -11.62
C ALA A 177 12.53 -0.98 -12.74
N ARG A 178 12.26 -2.25 -13.09
CA ARG A 178 11.24 -2.62 -14.09
C ARG A 178 9.84 -2.16 -13.66
N SER A 179 9.49 -2.32 -12.38
CA SER A 179 8.19 -1.92 -11.84
C SER A 179 8.04 -0.40 -11.81
N VAL A 180 9.11 0.30 -11.43
CA VAL A 180 9.16 1.77 -11.45
C VAL A 180 8.96 2.32 -12.87
N ALA A 181 9.56 1.70 -13.89
CA ALA A 181 9.38 2.10 -15.29
C ALA A 181 7.92 1.96 -15.78
N LEU A 182 7.12 1.11 -15.15
CA LEU A 182 5.69 0.96 -15.43
C LEU A 182 4.82 1.94 -14.61
N ALA A 183 5.36 2.51 -13.54
CA ALA A 183 4.60 3.34 -12.62
C ALA A 183 4.35 4.76 -13.16
N THR A 184 3.17 5.29 -12.91
CA THR A 184 2.84 6.71 -13.05
C THR A 184 3.29 7.47 -11.81
N ILE A 185 3.13 6.83 -10.64
CA ILE A 185 3.58 7.32 -9.34
C ILE A 185 4.26 6.16 -8.61
N CYS A 186 5.43 6.42 -8.06
CA CYS A 186 6.13 5.48 -7.19
C CYS A 186 6.16 6.02 -5.76
N LYS A 187 5.78 5.18 -4.78
CA LYS A 187 6.03 5.46 -3.37
C LYS A 187 7.20 4.60 -2.89
N VAL A 188 8.07 5.20 -2.11
CA VAL A 188 9.24 4.55 -1.50
C VAL A 188 9.47 5.16 -0.12
N SER A 189 9.96 4.40 0.86
CA SER A 189 10.39 4.97 2.13
C SER A 189 11.85 5.46 2.09
N ALA A 190 12.21 6.33 3.02
CA ALA A 190 13.59 6.80 3.17
C ALA A 190 14.57 5.62 3.37
N ASP A 191 14.20 4.65 4.19
CA ASP A 191 15.02 3.47 4.47
C ASP A 191 15.20 2.57 3.24
N GLU A 192 14.13 2.40 2.44
CA GLU A 192 14.19 1.67 1.17
C GLU A 192 15.09 2.36 0.17
N LEU A 193 15.03 3.69 0.07
CA LEU A 193 15.96 4.46 -0.76
C LEU A 193 17.42 4.29 -0.33
N CYS A 194 17.68 4.34 0.98
CA CYS A 194 19.03 4.10 1.51
C CYS A 194 19.53 2.71 1.10
N ARG A 195 18.69 1.67 1.22
CA ARG A 195 19.03 0.29 0.83
C ARG A 195 19.27 0.15 -0.66
N LEU A 196 18.33 0.62 -1.48
CA LEU A 196 18.40 0.51 -2.94
C LEU A 196 19.56 1.33 -3.53
N GLY A 197 19.86 2.47 -2.95
CA GLY A 197 20.96 3.35 -3.35
C GLY A 197 22.30 3.01 -2.73
N ASN A 198 22.33 2.07 -1.76
CA ASN A 198 23.51 1.76 -0.96
C ASN A 198 24.17 3.01 -0.35
N VAL A 199 23.35 3.87 0.25
CA VAL A 199 23.74 5.15 0.87
C VAL A 199 23.25 5.24 2.31
N SER A 200 23.88 6.13 3.10
CA SER A 200 23.48 6.34 4.50
C SER A 200 22.35 7.35 4.70
N ARG A 201 22.08 8.17 3.69
CA ARG A 201 21.07 9.23 3.72
C ARG A 201 20.20 9.14 2.47
N TRP A 202 18.88 9.14 2.63
CA TRP A 202 17.95 9.04 1.51
C TRP A 202 18.10 10.19 0.49
N GLN A 203 18.51 11.40 0.96
CA GLN A 203 18.74 12.55 0.10
C GLN A 203 19.80 12.30 -0.97
N ASP A 204 20.76 11.42 -0.68
CA ASP A 204 21.84 11.09 -1.63
C ASP A 204 21.34 10.14 -2.74
N ALA A 205 20.21 9.45 -2.52
CA ALA A 205 19.55 8.57 -3.49
C ALA A 205 18.20 9.11 -3.97
N ARG A 206 17.79 10.35 -3.64
CA ARG A 206 16.42 10.85 -3.87
C ARG A 206 15.96 10.79 -5.33
N HIS A 207 16.88 10.89 -6.27
CA HIS A 207 16.59 10.80 -7.71
C HIS A 207 16.76 9.40 -8.31
N LEU A 208 17.10 8.40 -7.50
CA LEU A 208 17.32 7.03 -7.98
C LEU A 208 16.07 6.49 -8.68
N VAL A 209 14.90 6.64 -8.07
CA VAL A 209 13.62 6.16 -8.62
C VAL A 209 13.28 6.86 -9.93
N GLN A 210 13.53 8.18 -10.04
CA GLN A 210 13.35 8.91 -11.29
C GLN A 210 14.27 8.41 -12.40
N SER A 211 15.49 8.01 -12.06
CA SER A 211 16.44 7.45 -13.04
C SER A 211 15.95 6.13 -13.65
N TRP A 212 14.98 5.46 -13.02
CA TRP A 212 14.33 4.25 -13.54
C TRP A 212 13.04 4.55 -14.34
N GLY A 213 12.67 5.82 -14.52
CA GLY A 213 11.63 6.25 -15.44
C GLY A 213 10.29 6.65 -14.83
N CYS A 214 10.22 6.86 -13.51
CA CYS A 214 9.02 7.40 -12.86
C CYS A 214 9.25 8.85 -12.44
N ASP A 215 8.54 9.78 -13.07
CA ASP A 215 8.71 11.23 -12.85
C ASP A 215 8.08 11.72 -11.55
N THR A 216 7.10 11.00 -11.01
CA THR A 216 6.41 11.39 -9.76
C THR A 216 6.71 10.38 -8.66
N VAL A 217 7.50 10.82 -7.67
CA VAL A 217 7.96 9.99 -6.56
C VAL A 217 7.50 10.59 -5.24
N VAL A 218 6.93 9.75 -4.38
CA VAL A 218 6.56 10.11 -3.01
C VAL A 218 7.44 9.31 -2.06
N ILE A 219 8.28 10.01 -1.31
CA ILE A 219 9.19 9.43 -0.32
C ILE A 219 8.54 9.58 1.06
N SER A 220 8.18 8.48 1.71
CA SER A 220 7.68 8.52 3.09
C SER A 220 8.83 8.60 4.09
N LEU A 221 8.72 9.52 5.06
CA LEU A 221 9.73 9.88 6.04
C LEU A 221 9.29 9.56 7.49
N GLY A 222 8.34 8.63 7.68
CA GLY A 222 7.79 8.30 8.99
C GLY A 222 7.13 9.50 9.66
N GLU A 223 7.54 9.84 10.86
CA GLU A 223 7.00 10.96 11.64
C GLU A 223 7.29 12.34 11.02
N GLU A 224 8.29 12.44 10.16
CA GLU A 224 8.60 13.67 9.44
C GLU A 224 7.63 13.91 8.26
N GLY A 225 6.81 12.93 7.89
CA GLY A 225 5.81 13.03 6.83
C GLY A 225 6.24 12.47 5.48
N ALA A 226 6.20 13.27 4.42
CA ALA A 226 6.53 12.82 3.08
C ALA A 226 7.21 13.89 2.24
N TYR A 227 8.05 13.46 1.31
CA TYR A 227 8.72 14.31 0.34
C TYR A 227 8.25 13.93 -1.07
N LEU A 228 7.79 14.93 -1.81
CA LEU A 228 7.35 14.78 -3.21
C LEU A 228 8.45 15.23 -4.15
N ILE A 229 8.70 14.44 -5.18
CA ILE A 229 9.46 14.84 -6.37
C ILE A 229 8.55 14.66 -7.57
N CYS A 230 8.35 15.70 -8.38
CA CYS A 230 7.56 15.64 -9.59
C CYS A 230 8.10 16.62 -10.64
N PRO A 231 7.63 16.60 -11.91
CA PRO A 231 8.12 17.51 -12.95
C PRO A 231 7.98 19.00 -12.63
N GLU A 232 7.05 19.36 -11.73
CA GLU A 232 6.80 20.74 -11.32
C GLU A 232 7.66 21.19 -10.13
N GLY A 233 8.46 20.30 -9.54
CA GLY A 233 9.38 20.59 -8.44
C GLY A 233 9.35 19.56 -7.31
N GLU A 234 10.04 19.90 -6.24
CA GLU A 234 10.18 19.06 -5.04
C GLU A 234 9.59 19.78 -3.84
N ARG A 235 8.96 19.00 -2.92
CA ARG A 235 8.35 19.57 -1.73
C ARG A 235 8.22 18.61 -0.59
N HIS A 236 8.53 19.08 0.63
CA HIS A 236 8.27 18.37 1.89
C HIS A 236 6.86 18.67 2.41
N PHE A 237 6.20 17.66 2.94
CA PHE A 237 4.88 17.72 3.57
C PHE A 237 4.97 17.09 4.96
N PRO A 238 4.99 17.88 6.04
CA PRO A 238 5.09 17.34 7.40
C PRO A 238 3.88 16.48 7.77
N ALA A 239 4.12 15.44 8.57
CA ALA A 239 3.04 14.65 9.14
C ALA A 239 2.41 15.37 10.33
N PRO A 240 1.10 15.17 10.58
CA PRO A 240 0.47 15.59 11.82
C PRO A 240 1.09 14.86 13.03
N HIS A 241 1.36 15.59 14.12
CA HIS A 241 1.82 14.98 15.36
C HIS A 241 0.68 14.27 16.09
N VAL A 242 0.90 13.02 16.44
CA VAL A 242 -0.05 12.18 17.18
C VAL A 242 0.65 11.33 18.22
N ALA A 243 -0.11 10.85 19.22
CA ALA A 243 0.41 9.86 20.16
C ALA A 243 0.44 8.49 19.49
N VAL A 244 1.62 7.93 19.29
CA VAL A 244 1.82 6.64 18.63
C VAL A 244 1.55 5.49 19.60
N VAL A 245 0.67 4.56 19.19
CA VAL A 245 0.33 3.32 19.89
C VAL A 245 0.92 2.12 19.14
N ASP A 246 0.79 2.10 17.81
CA ASP A 246 1.21 0.99 16.95
C ASP A 246 1.46 1.48 15.53
N THR A 247 2.66 1.28 15.00
CA THR A 247 3.02 1.77 13.65
C THR A 247 2.58 0.86 12.51
N THR A 248 1.95 -0.29 12.83
CA THR A 248 1.54 -1.28 11.82
C THR A 248 0.47 -0.70 10.89
N GLY A 249 0.69 -0.85 9.59
CA GLY A 249 -0.25 -0.39 8.57
C GLY A 249 -0.18 1.11 8.26
N ALA A 250 0.72 1.88 8.90
CA ALA A 250 0.88 3.31 8.63
C ALA A 250 1.20 3.58 7.16
N GLY A 251 2.13 2.82 6.58
CA GLY A 251 2.49 2.90 5.17
C GLY A 251 1.33 2.52 4.25
N ASP A 252 0.60 1.45 4.59
CA ASP A 252 -0.54 0.98 3.80
C ASP A 252 -1.69 2.01 3.83
N ALA A 253 -1.98 2.60 5.01
CA ALA A 253 -2.98 3.65 5.16
C ALA A 253 -2.57 4.93 4.42
N PHE A 254 -1.29 5.30 4.46
CA PHE A 254 -0.75 6.40 3.66
C PHE A 254 -1.00 6.17 2.17
N VAL A 255 -0.65 5.00 1.66
CA VAL A 255 -0.85 4.63 0.24
C VAL A 255 -2.34 4.60 -0.12
N GLY A 256 -3.18 4.00 0.72
CA GLY A 256 -4.63 3.98 0.53
C GLY A 256 -5.23 5.38 0.46
N GLY A 257 -4.84 6.27 1.37
CA GLY A 257 -5.25 7.68 1.36
C GLY A 257 -4.76 8.45 0.14
N LEU A 258 -3.52 8.19 -0.31
CA LEU A 258 -2.94 8.80 -1.50
C LEU A 258 -3.72 8.39 -2.76
N LEU A 259 -3.93 7.10 -2.96
CA LEU A 259 -4.69 6.55 -4.08
C LEU A 259 -6.14 7.04 -4.10
N LEU A 260 -6.82 7.01 -2.96
CA LEU A 260 -8.18 7.52 -2.85
C LEU A 260 -8.29 8.98 -3.25
N SER A 261 -7.36 9.81 -2.80
CA SER A 261 -7.36 11.23 -3.15
C SER A 261 -7.11 11.43 -4.63
N LEU A 262 -6.10 10.76 -5.20
CA LEU A 262 -5.72 10.88 -6.61
C LEU A 262 -6.78 10.31 -7.56
N SER A 263 -7.48 9.24 -7.17
CA SER A 263 -8.52 8.62 -8.00
C SER A 263 -9.73 9.54 -8.30
N ARG A 264 -9.84 10.66 -7.59
CA ARG A 264 -10.87 11.70 -7.84
C ARG A 264 -10.49 12.64 -8.99
N TYR A 265 -9.26 12.56 -9.50
CA TYR A 265 -8.76 13.40 -10.57
C TYR A 265 -8.46 12.56 -11.82
N LYS A 266 -8.72 13.14 -12.99
CA LYS A 266 -8.27 12.59 -14.28
C LYS A 266 -6.87 13.09 -14.67
N ARG A 267 -6.46 14.20 -14.10
CA ARG A 267 -5.11 14.79 -14.22
C ARG A 267 -4.82 15.52 -12.93
N TRP A 268 -3.59 15.57 -12.56
CA TRP A 268 -3.13 16.28 -11.36
C TRP A 268 -1.89 17.09 -11.68
N HIS A 269 -1.77 18.19 -10.99
CA HIS A 269 -0.61 19.04 -10.88
C HIS A 269 -0.10 18.99 -9.44
N ILE A 270 0.93 19.75 -9.14
CA ILE A 270 1.53 19.78 -7.80
C ILE A 270 0.51 20.13 -6.69
N ALA A 271 -0.53 20.89 -7.03
CA ALA A 271 -1.57 21.26 -6.06
C ALA A 271 -2.44 20.06 -5.64
N GLU A 272 -2.87 19.23 -6.58
CA GLU A 272 -3.63 18.02 -6.32
C GLU A 272 -2.76 16.95 -5.65
N LEU A 273 -1.49 16.83 -6.07
CA LEU A 273 -0.51 15.96 -5.40
C LEU A 273 -0.29 16.40 -3.95
N ALA A 274 -0.16 17.70 -3.71
CA ALA A 274 -0.03 18.24 -2.36
C ALA A 274 -1.24 17.94 -1.47
N GLN A 275 -2.45 18.05 -2.02
CA GLN A 275 -3.68 17.69 -1.31
C GLN A 275 -3.73 16.19 -1.03
N ALA A 276 -3.36 15.36 -1.99
CA ALA A 276 -3.34 13.91 -1.85
C ALA A 276 -2.33 13.46 -0.78
N ILE A 277 -1.14 14.06 -0.75
CA ILE A 277 -0.11 13.73 0.27
C ILE A 277 -0.56 14.16 1.67
N ARG A 278 -1.19 15.34 1.82
CA ARG A 278 -1.75 15.75 3.13
C ARG A 278 -2.83 14.78 3.62
N HIS A 279 -3.68 14.31 2.72
CA HIS A 279 -4.69 13.29 3.04
C HIS A 279 -4.02 11.96 3.43
N ALA A 280 -3.00 11.53 2.71
CA ALA A 280 -2.21 10.34 2.98
C ALA A 280 -1.50 10.40 4.34
N ASN A 281 -0.84 11.52 4.66
CA ASN A 281 -0.23 11.77 5.96
C ASN A 281 -1.25 11.67 7.10
N ALA A 282 -2.46 12.22 6.92
CA ALA A 282 -3.52 12.12 7.91
C ALA A 282 -4.02 10.69 8.11
N CYS A 283 -4.14 9.89 7.04
CA CYS A 283 -4.48 8.47 7.14
C CYS A 283 -3.42 7.70 7.92
N GLY A 284 -2.14 7.86 7.58
CA GLY A 284 -1.03 7.23 8.28
C GLY A 284 -0.95 7.65 9.76
N ALA A 285 -1.14 8.94 10.05
CA ALA A 285 -1.13 9.46 11.41
C ALA A 285 -2.30 8.90 12.26
N LEU A 286 -3.49 8.76 11.69
CA LEU A 286 -4.63 8.20 12.43
C LEU A 286 -4.45 6.71 12.74
N VAL A 287 -3.94 5.93 11.79
CA VAL A 287 -3.72 4.48 12.01
C VAL A 287 -2.79 4.23 13.18
N VAL A 288 -1.73 5.00 13.34
CA VAL A 288 -0.76 4.76 14.41
C VAL A 288 -1.30 5.09 15.83
N THR A 289 -2.48 5.67 15.96
CA THR A 289 -3.09 6.00 17.27
C THR A 289 -3.84 4.82 17.91
N ALA A 290 -3.96 3.69 17.23
CA ALA A 290 -4.65 2.50 17.74
C ALA A 290 -3.87 1.22 17.39
N LYS A 291 -4.22 0.09 18.03
CA LYS A 291 -3.60 -1.20 17.75
C LYS A 291 -4.16 -1.84 16.49
N GLY A 292 -3.27 -2.45 15.70
CA GLY A 292 -3.59 -3.22 14.51
C GLY A 292 -3.65 -2.38 13.25
N ALA A 293 -3.36 -2.99 12.08
CA ALA A 293 -3.34 -2.31 10.80
C ALA A 293 -4.76 -2.00 10.31
N MET A 294 -5.47 -3.02 9.82
CA MET A 294 -6.79 -2.83 9.21
C MET A 294 -7.84 -2.36 10.22
N ALA A 295 -7.76 -2.81 11.49
CA ALA A 295 -8.70 -2.39 12.53
C ALA A 295 -8.61 -0.88 12.84
N ALA A 296 -7.41 -0.31 12.75
CA ALA A 296 -7.12 1.09 13.07
C ALA A 296 -7.35 2.06 11.90
N LEU A 297 -7.68 1.56 10.69
CA LEU A 297 -7.95 2.42 9.52
C LEU A 297 -9.07 3.43 9.82
N PRO A 298 -8.91 4.70 9.44
CA PRO A 298 -9.88 5.74 9.77
C PRO A 298 -11.16 5.64 8.94
N TYR A 299 -12.29 5.94 9.55
CA TYR A 299 -13.55 6.20 8.86
C TYR A 299 -13.60 7.64 8.29
N PRO A 300 -14.43 7.93 7.28
CA PRO A 300 -14.53 9.26 6.66
C PRO A 300 -14.76 10.39 7.64
N SER A 301 -15.63 10.19 8.66
CA SER A 301 -15.93 11.18 9.68
C SER A 301 -14.72 11.48 10.58
N GLN A 302 -13.96 10.47 10.97
CA GLN A 302 -12.74 10.63 11.78
C GLN A 302 -11.68 11.43 11.02
N LEU A 303 -11.45 11.08 9.76
CA LEU A 303 -10.48 11.77 8.92
C LEU A 303 -10.88 13.22 8.63
N THR A 304 -12.16 13.47 8.35
CA THR A 304 -12.69 14.83 8.14
C THR A 304 -12.48 15.68 9.38
N HIS A 305 -12.83 15.15 10.55
CA HIS A 305 -12.64 15.85 11.83
C HIS A 305 -11.15 16.12 12.10
N PHE A 306 -10.31 15.12 11.87
CA PHE A 306 -8.87 15.24 12.08
C PHE A 306 -8.24 16.29 11.18
N LEU A 307 -8.56 16.28 9.88
CA LEU A 307 -8.07 17.28 8.92
C LEU A 307 -8.55 18.70 9.26
N ALA A 308 -9.78 18.86 9.72
CA ALA A 308 -10.32 20.16 10.13
C ALA A 308 -9.63 20.73 11.38
N ALA A 309 -9.11 19.87 12.25
CA ALA A 309 -8.38 20.26 13.45
C ALA A 309 -6.89 20.60 13.18
N GLN A 310 -6.35 20.25 11.99
CA GLN A 310 -4.99 20.60 11.64
C GLN A 310 -4.89 22.09 11.25
N PRO A 311 -3.80 22.78 11.60
CA PRO A 311 -3.57 24.14 11.12
C PRO A 311 -3.65 24.17 9.60
N SER A 312 -4.44 25.08 9.05
CA SER A 312 -4.48 25.28 7.59
C SER A 312 -3.08 25.68 7.13
N GLY A 313 -2.39 24.76 6.44
CA GLY A 313 -1.01 24.96 5.95
C GLY A 313 -0.92 26.02 4.82
N ALA A 314 -1.50 27.20 5.03
CA ALA A 314 -1.40 28.31 4.12
C ALA A 314 -0.03 29.04 4.21
N ASP A 315 0.76 28.79 5.27
CA ASP A 315 1.96 29.60 5.55
C ASP A 315 3.32 28.94 5.25
N ALA A 316 3.34 27.74 4.62
CA ALA A 316 4.60 27.10 4.21
C ALA A 316 4.94 27.35 2.73
N LEU A 317 4.55 28.50 2.17
CA LEU A 317 4.83 28.85 0.76
C LEU A 317 6.12 29.61 0.55
N HIS A 318 6.94 29.85 1.60
CA HIS A 318 8.20 30.57 1.48
C HIS A 318 9.30 29.89 2.32
N SER A 319 10.12 29.06 1.70
CA SER A 319 11.59 29.05 1.87
C SER A 319 12.21 28.01 0.95
#